data_32bca86f7cfbea0f1b8537dc495e53b0
#
_entry.id   32bca86f7cfbea0f1b8537dc495e53b0
#
_cell.length_a   1.000
_cell.length_b   1.000
_cell.length_c   1.000
_cell.angle_alpha   90.00
_cell.angle_beta   90.00
_cell.angle_gamma   90.00
#
_symmetry.space_group_name_H-M   'P 1'
#
loop_
_entity.id
_entity.type
_entity.pdbx_description
1 polymer ?
#
loop_
_entity_poly.entity_id
_entity_poly.type
_entity_poly.pdbx_seq_one_letter_code
_entity_poly.pdbx_strand_id
1 'polypeptide(L)'
;MVVFLIILLILVVAGFAATGRAMRVVQQYEQGIVFRFGKVLPGIRGPGLHAIRPFGDRMQKVNMQIIAMAIPAQEGITRDNVSVRVDAVVYFRVVDPIKATVNVQNYMFAVSQQAQTSLRSIIGQSEMDQLLAERATVNKELRRIIDEPTEGPWGVRVERVEIKDVSLPEGMKRSMSRQAEAERERRARIITADGEYQASKRLAAAANVMARDPAALQLRLLQTVVEVAAEKNSTLVMPVPVELLRFFDKFTPPTPAGERKSAEDSASLADFGDAAVAEAEAGAELGGSSAPLEIPDLPPIPEIAADVDDAVPAARDAAAQQDTVP
;
A
#
# COMPACT_ATOMS: atom_id res chain seq x y z
N MET A 1 50.99 1.18 72.70
CA MET A 1 51.43 0.41 71.50
C MET A 1 50.28 -0.28 70.80
N VAL A 2 49.51 -1.18 71.46
CA VAL A 2 48.46 -1.96 70.86
C VAL A 2 47.33 -1.09 70.28
N VAL A 3 46.84 -0.07 71.00
CA VAL A 3 45.78 0.88 70.52
C VAL A 3 46.26 1.65 69.30
N PHE A 4 47.49 2.07 69.22
CA PHE A 4 48.02 2.77 68.05
C PHE A 4 48.06 1.85 66.80
N LEU A 5 48.48 0.59 66.99
CA LEU A 5 48.43 -0.42 65.90
C LEU A 5 47.02 -0.69 65.38
N ILE A 6 46.03 -0.76 66.27
CA ILE A 6 44.66 -0.95 65.91
C ILE A 6 44.12 0.25 65.10
N ILE A 7 44.38 1.49 65.53
CA ILE A 7 44.00 2.72 64.82
C ILE A 7 44.64 2.77 63.42
N LEU A 8 45.94 2.43 63.34
CA LEU A 8 46.66 2.39 62.07
C LEU A 8 46.10 1.35 61.13
N LEU A 9 45.76 0.16 61.64
CA LEU A 9 45.10 -0.90 60.85
C LEU A 9 43.73 -0.47 60.31
N ILE A 10 42.93 0.17 61.16
CA ILE A 10 41.62 0.70 60.74
C ILE A 10 41.80 1.77 59.65
N LEU A 11 42.76 2.63 59.76
CA LEU A 11 43.04 3.71 58.78
C LEU A 11 43.52 3.13 57.44
N VAL A 12 44.37 2.10 57.47
CA VAL A 12 44.80 1.38 56.25
C VAL A 12 43.64 0.67 55.58
N VAL A 13 42.81 -0.04 56.33
CA VAL A 13 41.63 -0.72 55.79
C VAL A 13 40.61 0.28 55.22
N ALA A 14 40.38 1.39 55.95
CA ALA A 14 39.51 2.47 55.47
C ALA A 14 40.05 3.12 54.18
N GLY A 15 41.38 3.35 54.12
CA GLY A 15 42.04 3.86 52.91
C GLY A 15 41.94 2.91 51.73
N PHE A 16 42.11 1.62 51.95
CA PHE A 16 41.94 0.60 50.89
C PHE A 16 40.50 0.50 50.43
N ALA A 17 39.52 0.52 51.34
CA ALA A 17 38.12 0.54 51.01
C ALA A 17 37.69 1.82 50.26
N ALA A 18 38.26 2.96 50.62
CA ALA A 18 38.05 4.24 49.94
C ALA A 18 38.59 4.23 48.49
N THR A 19 39.81 3.68 48.28
CA THR A 19 40.38 3.54 46.93
C THR A 19 39.57 2.59 46.05
N GLY A 20 39.07 1.48 46.58
CA GLY A 20 38.19 0.58 45.86
C GLY A 20 36.86 1.25 45.41
N ARG A 21 36.30 2.13 46.23
CA ARG A 21 35.11 2.92 45.89
C ARG A 21 35.39 4.07 44.94
N ALA A 22 36.63 4.55 44.88
CA ALA A 22 37.03 5.65 43.99
C ALA A 22 37.19 5.19 42.53
N MET A 23 37.43 3.93 42.28
CA MET A 23 37.61 3.38 40.94
C MET A 23 36.28 2.99 40.33
N ARG A 24 35.94 3.60 39.20
CA ARG A 24 34.71 3.27 38.39
C ARG A 24 35.14 2.96 36.98
N VAL A 25 34.64 1.82 36.47
CA VAL A 25 34.80 1.41 35.08
C VAL A 25 33.60 1.92 34.28
N VAL A 26 33.86 2.61 33.18
CA VAL A 26 32.89 3.03 32.18
C VAL A 26 33.05 2.11 30.99
N GLN A 27 31.94 1.49 30.54
CA GLN A 27 31.93 0.57 29.41
C GLN A 27 32.04 1.34 28.10
N GLN A 28 32.43 0.66 27.00
CA GLN A 28 32.64 1.30 25.71
C GLN A 28 31.35 1.95 25.14
N TYR A 29 30.19 1.42 25.48
CA TYR A 29 28.88 1.93 25.04
C TYR A 29 28.27 2.91 26.06
N GLU A 30 28.94 3.24 27.14
CA GLU A 30 28.51 4.17 28.18
C GLU A 30 29.37 5.41 28.22
N GLN A 31 28.80 6.52 28.65
CA GLN A 31 29.54 7.71 29.03
C GLN A 31 29.21 8.08 30.48
N GLY A 32 30.23 8.44 31.23
CA GLY A 32 30.12 8.80 32.64
C GLY A 32 30.04 10.32 32.81
N ILE A 33 29.01 10.79 33.54
CA ILE A 33 28.89 12.18 34.01
C ILE A 33 29.22 12.19 35.50
N VAL A 34 30.11 13.08 35.91
CA VAL A 34 30.48 13.22 37.33
C VAL A 34 29.77 14.43 37.93
N PHE A 35 29.02 14.19 38.97
CA PHE A 35 28.39 15.23 39.81
C PHE A 35 29.20 15.39 41.04
N ARG A 36 29.72 16.60 41.28
CA ARG A 36 30.44 16.98 42.48
C ARG A 36 29.56 17.88 43.34
N PHE A 37 29.14 17.39 44.51
CA PHE A 37 28.23 18.10 45.41
C PHE A 37 26.99 18.64 44.67
N GLY A 38 26.42 17.88 43.71
CA GLY A 38 25.27 18.27 42.93
C GLY A 38 25.58 19.10 41.67
N LYS A 39 26.79 19.61 41.49
CA LYS A 39 27.22 20.31 40.28
C LYS A 39 27.81 19.35 39.26
N VAL A 40 27.44 19.49 38.01
CA VAL A 40 28.07 18.77 36.90
C VAL A 40 29.50 19.23 36.74
N LEU A 41 30.44 18.29 36.75
CA LEU A 41 31.83 18.59 36.48
C LEU A 41 32.04 18.68 34.96
N PRO A 42 32.71 19.72 34.43
CA PRO A 42 33.01 19.82 33.02
C PRO A 42 33.87 18.64 32.58
N GLY A 43 33.44 18.01 31.46
CA GLY A 43 34.14 16.85 30.86
C GLY A 43 33.41 15.54 31.09
N ILE A 44 33.00 14.94 29.95
CA ILE A 44 32.38 13.62 29.89
C ILE A 44 33.49 12.59 30.06
N ARG A 45 33.28 11.57 30.89
CA ARG A 45 34.22 10.46 31.07
C ARG A 45 33.95 9.41 30.01
N GLY A 46 34.89 9.23 29.09
CA GLY A 46 34.85 8.20 28.06
C GLY A 46 35.03 6.79 28.66
N PRO A 47 35.09 5.77 27.78
CA PRO A 47 35.34 4.38 28.20
C PRO A 47 36.68 4.23 28.91
N GLY A 48 36.72 3.38 29.92
CA GLY A 48 37.91 3.06 30.67
C GLY A 48 37.77 3.16 32.18
N LEU A 49 38.89 3.09 32.87
CA LEU A 49 38.97 3.18 34.31
C LEU A 49 39.15 4.65 34.74
N HIS A 50 38.23 5.16 35.53
CA HIS A 50 38.27 6.52 36.04
C HIS A 50 38.30 6.54 37.56
N ALA A 51 39.22 7.35 38.11
CA ALA A 51 39.26 7.65 39.54
C ALA A 51 38.31 8.83 39.82
N ILE A 52 37.37 8.62 40.72
CA ILE A 52 36.48 9.66 41.27
C ILE A 52 36.74 9.82 42.77
N ARG A 53 36.47 10.98 43.30
CA ARG A 53 36.61 11.20 44.75
C ARG A 53 35.55 10.40 45.48
N PRO A 54 35.93 9.58 46.48
CA PRO A 54 34.94 8.74 47.20
C PRO A 54 33.94 9.56 48.01
N PHE A 55 34.34 10.80 48.39
CA PHE A 55 33.51 11.75 49.11
C PHE A 55 33.03 12.89 48.17
N GLY A 56 31.70 12.99 47.94
CA GLY A 56 31.09 14.10 47.23
C GLY A 56 30.93 13.95 45.72
N ASP A 57 31.66 13.02 45.06
CA ASP A 57 31.47 12.78 43.63
C ASP A 57 30.56 11.58 43.41
N ARG A 58 29.55 11.77 42.54
CA ARG A 58 28.66 10.70 42.05
C ARG A 58 28.83 10.60 40.54
N MET A 59 29.06 9.38 40.04
CA MET A 59 29.08 9.13 38.59
C MET A 59 27.78 8.53 38.17
N GLN A 60 27.11 9.17 37.21
CA GLN A 60 25.96 8.65 36.50
C GLN A 60 26.42 8.18 35.12
N LYS A 61 26.12 6.96 34.76
CA LYS A 61 26.43 6.38 33.46
C LYS A 61 25.20 6.48 32.55
N VAL A 62 25.42 6.93 31.34
CA VAL A 62 24.38 7.05 30.29
C VAL A 62 24.77 6.15 29.13
N ASN A 63 23.85 5.32 28.69
CA ASN A 63 24.02 4.46 27.53
C ASN A 63 23.92 5.29 26.26
N MET A 64 24.88 5.12 25.35
CA MET A 64 24.97 5.82 24.05
C MET A 64 24.49 4.98 22.87
N GLN A 65 24.06 3.74 23.12
CA GLN A 65 23.56 2.84 22.10
C GLN A 65 22.19 3.32 21.57
N ILE A 66 21.85 2.85 20.37
CA ILE A 66 20.52 3.06 19.81
C ILE A 66 19.51 2.25 20.61
N ILE A 67 18.50 2.91 21.08
CA ILE A 67 17.37 2.33 21.83
C ILE A 67 16.17 2.31 20.90
N ALA A 68 15.58 1.12 20.72
CA ALA A 68 14.29 0.96 20.05
C ALA A 68 13.19 1.02 21.11
N MET A 69 12.29 1.99 20.97
CA MET A 69 11.18 2.20 21.88
C MET A 69 9.86 2.10 21.11
N ALA A 70 9.01 1.17 21.54
CA ALA A 70 7.67 1.06 21.01
C ALA A 70 6.79 2.19 21.55
N ILE A 71 6.09 2.85 20.65
CA ILE A 71 5.04 3.83 20.98
C ILE A 71 3.71 3.09 20.99
N PRO A 72 2.96 3.16 22.09
CA PRO A 72 1.64 2.54 22.15
C PRO A 72 0.72 3.15 21.09
N ALA A 73 -0.19 2.32 20.58
CA ALA A 73 -1.13 2.70 19.55
C ALA A 73 -1.91 3.97 19.92
N GLN A 74 -1.90 4.96 19.02
CA GLN A 74 -2.63 6.19 19.14
C GLN A 74 -3.86 6.16 18.25
N GLU A 75 -5.00 6.55 18.78
CA GLU A 75 -6.22 6.76 18.02
C GLU A 75 -6.28 8.20 17.54
N GLY A 76 -6.65 8.41 16.31
CA GLY A 76 -6.81 9.72 15.70
C GLY A 76 -7.78 9.69 14.53
N ILE A 77 -8.18 10.87 14.09
CA ILE A 77 -8.99 11.06 12.88
C ILE A 77 -8.09 11.72 11.86
N THR A 78 -7.99 11.11 10.69
CA THR A 78 -7.20 11.61 9.56
C THR A 78 -7.86 12.84 8.92
N ARG A 79 -7.14 13.52 8.03
CA ARG A 79 -7.66 14.71 7.33
C ARG A 79 -8.92 14.40 6.51
N ASP A 80 -9.05 13.20 5.98
CA ASP A 80 -10.21 12.68 5.25
C ASP A 80 -11.31 12.09 6.16
N ASN A 81 -11.28 12.45 7.44
CA ASN A 81 -12.29 12.11 8.46
C ASN A 81 -12.45 10.60 8.72
N VAL A 82 -11.37 9.84 8.60
CA VAL A 82 -11.34 8.41 8.92
C VAL A 82 -10.69 8.19 10.28
N SER A 83 -11.36 7.45 11.18
CA SER A 83 -10.77 7.03 12.44
C SER A 83 -9.75 5.93 12.21
N VAL A 84 -8.52 6.14 12.64
CA VAL A 84 -7.43 5.17 12.53
C VAL A 84 -6.75 4.97 13.87
N ARG A 85 -6.17 3.78 14.06
CA ARG A 85 -5.28 3.47 15.18
C ARG A 85 -3.91 3.12 14.62
N VAL A 86 -2.90 3.89 15.05
CA VAL A 86 -1.52 3.77 14.54
C VAL A 86 -0.56 3.50 15.68
N ASP A 87 0.28 2.50 15.55
CA ASP A 87 1.41 2.24 16.42
C ASP A 87 2.73 2.43 15.67
N ALA A 88 3.77 2.80 16.39
CA ALA A 88 5.06 3.12 15.80
C ALA A 88 6.22 2.67 16.71
N VAL A 89 7.42 2.64 16.14
CA VAL A 89 8.68 2.41 16.86
C VAL A 89 9.63 3.56 16.58
N VAL A 90 10.18 4.13 17.65
CA VAL A 90 11.19 5.18 17.56
C VAL A 90 12.56 4.60 17.91
N TYR A 91 13.52 4.82 17.04
CA TYR A 91 14.92 4.49 17.25
C TYR A 91 15.66 5.79 17.57
N PHE A 92 16.20 5.90 18.77
CA PHE A 92 16.90 7.09 19.21
C PHE A 92 18.17 6.71 19.98
N ARG A 93 19.09 7.66 20.09
CA ARG A 93 20.27 7.55 20.94
C ARG A 93 20.55 8.87 21.64
N VAL A 94 21.25 8.78 22.74
CA VAL A 94 21.77 9.97 23.43
C VAL A 94 23.02 10.46 22.71
N VAL A 95 23.06 11.76 22.37
CA VAL A 95 24.23 12.41 21.76
C VAL A 95 24.96 13.25 22.82
N ASP A 96 24.22 13.97 23.63
CA ASP A 96 24.77 14.75 24.74
C ASP A 96 24.25 14.21 26.08
N PRO A 97 25.01 13.38 26.77
CA PRO A 97 24.60 12.78 28.03
C PRO A 97 24.37 13.80 29.14
N ILE A 98 25.07 14.96 29.11
CA ILE A 98 24.89 16.03 30.11
C ILE A 98 23.49 16.62 29.97
N LYS A 99 23.10 17.01 28.75
CA LYS A 99 21.75 17.55 28.50
C LYS A 99 20.66 16.52 28.81
N ALA A 100 20.85 15.27 28.44
CA ALA A 100 19.90 14.20 28.68
C ALA A 100 19.65 13.91 30.17
N THR A 101 20.63 14.21 31.02
CA THR A 101 20.53 13.96 32.46
C THR A 101 20.14 15.19 33.27
N VAL A 102 20.54 16.38 32.83
CA VAL A 102 20.36 17.64 33.60
C VAL A 102 19.05 18.31 33.18
N ASN A 103 18.77 18.37 31.87
CA ASN A 103 17.63 19.11 31.36
C ASN A 103 16.31 18.31 31.43
N VAL A 104 16.39 16.97 31.45
CA VAL A 104 15.22 16.11 31.46
C VAL A 104 15.35 15.07 32.56
N GLN A 105 14.35 14.94 33.41
CA GLN A 105 14.36 13.98 34.51
C GLN A 105 14.39 12.51 34.01
N ASN A 106 13.61 12.22 32.99
CA ASN A 106 13.55 10.90 32.35
C ASN A 106 13.38 11.10 30.83
N TYR A 107 14.50 11.10 30.12
CA TYR A 107 14.48 11.31 28.67
C TYR A 107 13.74 10.22 27.90
N MET A 108 13.72 8.97 28.41
CA MET A 108 12.96 7.88 27.77
C MET A 108 11.45 8.18 27.79
N PHE A 109 10.94 8.57 28.96
CA PHE A 109 9.53 8.93 29.11
C PHE A 109 9.20 10.18 28.31
N ALA A 110 10.05 11.21 28.36
CA ALA A 110 9.85 12.45 27.63
C ALA A 110 9.79 12.22 26.10
N VAL A 111 10.73 11.44 25.56
CA VAL A 111 10.72 11.06 24.13
C VAL A 111 9.47 10.27 23.77
N SER A 112 9.02 9.35 24.64
CA SER A 112 7.77 8.62 24.43
C SER A 112 6.56 9.55 24.35
N GLN A 113 6.43 10.50 25.24
CA GLN A 113 5.31 11.46 25.23
C GLN A 113 5.37 12.39 24.01
N GLN A 114 6.56 12.86 23.66
CA GLN A 114 6.75 13.67 22.46
C GLN A 114 6.38 12.90 21.20
N ALA A 115 6.82 11.66 21.10
CA ALA A 115 6.51 10.80 19.97
C ALA A 115 5.01 10.49 19.83
N GLN A 116 4.32 10.22 20.95
CA GLN A 116 2.86 10.03 20.94
C GLN A 116 2.10 11.28 20.48
N THR A 117 2.51 12.46 20.96
CA THR A 117 1.89 13.73 20.59
C THR A 117 2.16 14.04 19.11
N SER A 118 3.38 13.86 18.65
CA SER A 118 3.77 14.06 17.24
C SER A 118 3.04 13.09 16.30
N LEU A 119 2.92 11.83 16.72
CA LEU A 119 2.18 10.81 15.95
C LEU A 119 0.71 11.21 15.79
N ARG A 120 0.05 11.65 16.87
CA ARG A 120 -1.33 12.12 16.81
C ARG A 120 -1.49 13.36 15.92
N SER A 121 -0.52 14.27 15.94
CA SER A 121 -0.53 15.47 15.09
C SER A 121 -0.41 15.09 13.60
N ILE A 122 0.49 14.19 13.27
CA ILE A 122 0.66 13.71 11.88
C ILE A 122 -0.57 12.94 11.39
N ILE A 123 -1.18 12.09 12.22
CA ILE A 123 -2.43 11.41 11.87
C ILE A 123 -3.48 12.44 11.44
N GLY A 124 -3.65 13.52 12.20
CA GLY A 124 -4.62 14.58 11.87
C GLY A 124 -4.29 15.42 10.64
N GLN A 125 -3.04 15.44 10.21
CA GLN A 125 -2.58 16.21 9.04
C GLN A 125 -2.52 15.37 7.76
N SER A 126 -2.38 14.05 7.88
CA SER A 126 -2.24 13.12 6.77
C SER A 126 -3.59 12.56 6.32
N GLU A 127 -3.66 12.20 5.05
CA GLU A 127 -4.75 11.37 4.52
C GLU A 127 -4.51 9.89 4.85
N MET A 128 -5.57 9.12 4.90
CA MET A 128 -5.49 7.68 5.17
C MET A 128 -4.62 6.96 4.12
N ASP A 129 -4.76 7.31 2.84
CA ASP A 129 -3.98 6.72 1.77
C ASP A 129 -2.48 7.01 1.90
N GLN A 130 -2.10 8.20 2.38
CA GLN A 130 -0.71 8.55 2.66
C GLN A 130 -0.12 7.70 3.79
N LEU A 131 -0.89 7.48 4.86
CA LEU A 131 -0.46 6.63 5.98
C LEU A 131 -0.27 5.16 5.57
N LEU A 132 -1.00 4.68 4.57
CA LEU A 132 -0.93 3.30 4.08
C LEU A 132 0.11 3.10 2.97
N ALA A 133 0.11 3.98 1.97
CA ALA A 133 0.90 3.85 0.75
C ALA A 133 2.24 4.59 0.81
N GLU A 134 2.29 5.79 1.44
CA GLU A 134 3.47 6.66 1.46
C GLU A 134 4.16 6.69 2.83
N ARG A 135 4.26 5.56 3.50
CA ARG A 135 4.84 5.45 4.85
C ARG A 135 6.24 6.08 4.98
N ALA A 136 7.05 5.99 3.92
CA ALA A 136 8.40 6.55 3.94
C ALA A 136 8.42 8.08 4.11
N THR A 137 7.48 8.78 3.47
CA THR A 137 7.32 10.24 3.59
C THR A 137 6.83 10.62 4.98
N VAL A 138 5.82 9.91 5.49
CA VAL A 138 5.25 10.12 6.83
C VAL A 138 6.30 9.83 7.92
N ASN A 139 7.06 8.75 7.81
CA ASN A 139 8.14 8.41 8.74
C ASN A 139 9.23 9.47 8.80
N LYS A 140 9.59 10.05 7.65
CA LYS A 140 10.59 11.12 7.56
C LYS A 140 10.09 12.41 8.22
N GLU A 141 8.84 12.76 8.00
CA GLU A 141 8.24 13.95 8.61
C GLU A 141 8.05 13.77 10.12
N LEU A 142 7.59 12.61 10.54
CA LEU A 142 7.47 12.24 11.95
C LEU A 142 8.83 12.32 12.67
N ARG A 143 9.89 11.79 12.05
CA ARG A 143 11.25 11.93 12.55
C ARG A 143 11.62 13.40 12.75
N ARG A 144 11.39 14.26 11.76
CA ARG A 144 11.71 15.68 11.81
C ARG A 144 11.02 16.40 12.97
N ILE A 145 9.71 16.16 13.14
CA ILE A 145 8.91 16.79 14.20
C ILE A 145 9.33 16.34 15.59
N ILE A 146 9.81 15.09 15.75
CA ILE A 146 10.28 14.59 17.05
C ILE A 146 11.71 15.06 17.31
N ASP A 147 12.59 15.06 16.30
CA ASP A 147 14.02 15.36 16.44
C ASP A 147 14.26 16.84 16.82
N GLU A 148 13.51 17.76 16.23
CA GLU A 148 13.65 19.21 16.47
C GLU A 148 13.58 19.59 17.97
N PRO A 149 12.57 19.17 18.75
CA PRO A 149 12.49 19.49 20.18
C PRO A 149 13.37 18.59 21.05
N THR A 150 13.90 17.45 20.56
CA THR A 150 14.67 16.48 21.37
C THR A 150 16.16 16.63 21.22
N GLU A 151 16.70 16.94 20.04
CA GLU A 151 18.15 17.00 19.81
C GLU A 151 18.76 18.20 20.53
N GLY A 152 18.27 19.40 20.29
CA GLY A 152 18.84 20.62 20.85
C GLY A 152 18.76 20.71 22.37
N PRO A 153 17.56 20.69 22.97
CA PRO A 153 17.34 20.87 24.39
C PRO A 153 17.69 19.65 25.24
N TRP A 154 17.41 18.43 24.75
CA TRP A 154 17.55 17.19 25.53
C TRP A 154 18.81 16.40 25.21
N GLY A 155 19.50 16.74 24.11
CA GLY A 155 20.69 15.98 23.68
C GLY A 155 20.38 14.55 23.23
N VAL A 156 19.14 14.30 22.79
CA VAL A 156 18.68 13.00 22.30
C VAL A 156 18.34 13.15 20.83
N ARG A 157 19.01 12.37 19.97
CA ARG A 157 18.76 12.37 18.52
C ARG A 157 17.93 11.18 18.13
N VAL A 158 16.89 11.46 17.31
CA VAL A 158 16.06 10.43 16.70
C VAL A 158 16.70 10.01 15.38
N GLU A 159 17.14 8.76 15.31
CA GLU A 159 17.73 8.19 14.10
C GLU A 159 16.67 7.87 13.07
N ARG A 160 15.60 7.21 13.52
CA ARG A 160 14.53 6.71 12.65
C ARG A 160 13.23 6.54 13.41
N VAL A 161 12.13 6.77 12.73
CA VAL A 161 10.79 6.44 13.22
C VAL A 161 10.13 5.56 12.17
N GLU A 162 9.47 4.51 12.59
CA GLU A 162 8.76 3.58 11.71
C GLU A 162 7.36 3.33 12.23
N ILE A 163 6.37 3.56 11.37
CA ILE A 163 5.00 3.14 11.60
C ILE A 163 4.96 1.61 11.45
N LYS A 164 4.54 0.93 12.52
CA LYS A 164 4.48 -0.52 12.59
C LYS A 164 3.20 -1.04 11.96
N ASP A 165 2.05 -0.57 12.45
CA ASP A 165 0.74 -0.97 11.95
C ASP A 165 -0.24 0.21 11.92
N VAL A 166 -1.19 0.15 10.98
CA VAL A 166 -2.30 1.09 10.85
C VAL A 166 -3.60 0.28 10.83
N SER A 167 -4.30 0.30 11.94
CA SER A 167 -5.56 -0.41 12.10
C SER A 167 -6.75 0.49 11.76
N LEU A 168 -7.62 -0.01 10.89
CA LEU A 168 -8.83 0.65 10.41
C LEU A 168 -10.07 0.00 11.04
N PRO A 169 -11.18 0.74 11.20
CA PRO A 169 -12.47 0.17 11.58
C PRO A 169 -12.93 -0.89 10.54
N GLU A 170 -13.57 -1.95 11.03
CA GLU A 170 -13.99 -3.09 10.18
C GLU A 170 -14.93 -2.68 9.02
N GLY A 171 -15.77 -1.66 9.21
CA GLY A 171 -16.61 -1.11 8.14
C GLY A 171 -15.79 -0.54 6.99
N MET A 172 -14.77 0.27 7.31
CA MET A 172 -13.89 0.89 6.33
C MET A 172 -13.01 -0.15 5.62
N LYS A 173 -12.47 -1.12 6.37
CA LYS A 173 -11.68 -2.21 5.81
C LYS A 173 -12.44 -3.00 4.75
N ARG A 174 -13.72 -3.30 5.00
CA ARG A 174 -14.61 -3.95 4.03
C ARG A 174 -14.91 -3.07 2.81
N SER A 175 -15.07 -1.76 3.01
CA SER A 175 -15.28 -0.81 1.91
C SER A 175 -14.05 -0.71 1.01
N MET A 176 -12.86 -0.57 1.60
CA MET A 176 -11.59 -0.54 0.87
C MET A 176 -11.31 -1.84 0.12
N SER A 177 -11.64 -2.99 0.73
CA SER A 177 -11.49 -4.29 0.06
C SER A 177 -12.35 -4.36 -1.20
N ARG A 178 -13.61 -3.92 -1.14
CA ARG A 178 -14.49 -3.86 -2.31
C ARG A 178 -14.00 -2.87 -3.36
N GLN A 179 -13.52 -1.71 -2.95
CA GLN A 179 -12.94 -0.72 -3.85
C GLN A 179 -11.69 -1.26 -4.56
N ALA A 180 -10.79 -1.90 -3.81
CA ALA A 180 -9.58 -2.52 -4.35
C ALA A 180 -9.89 -3.67 -5.31
N GLU A 181 -10.93 -4.46 -5.02
CA GLU A 181 -11.40 -5.54 -5.89
C GLU A 181 -11.97 -4.98 -7.21
N ALA A 182 -12.83 -3.96 -7.14
CA ALA A 182 -13.37 -3.28 -8.32
C ALA A 182 -12.28 -2.65 -9.19
N GLU A 183 -11.27 -2.01 -8.56
CA GLU A 183 -10.15 -1.44 -9.31
C GLU A 183 -9.27 -2.52 -9.97
N ARG A 184 -9.04 -3.65 -9.29
CA ARG A 184 -8.34 -4.79 -9.88
C ARG A 184 -9.11 -5.37 -11.05
N GLU A 185 -10.42 -5.51 -10.90
CA GLU A 185 -11.28 -6.02 -11.97
C GLU A 185 -11.30 -5.06 -13.17
N ARG A 186 -11.44 -3.75 -12.93
CA ARG A 186 -11.32 -2.72 -13.97
C ARG A 186 -9.99 -2.81 -14.71
N ARG A 187 -8.89 -2.93 -13.97
CA ARG A 187 -7.54 -3.05 -14.55
C ARG A 187 -7.39 -4.36 -15.31
N ALA A 188 -7.92 -5.48 -14.80
CA ALA A 188 -7.90 -6.76 -15.50
C ALA A 188 -8.67 -6.69 -16.84
N ARG A 189 -9.85 -6.05 -16.86
CA ARG A 189 -10.62 -5.85 -18.10
C ARG A 189 -9.85 -5.01 -19.13
N ILE A 190 -9.17 -3.95 -18.72
CA ILE A 190 -8.33 -3.13 -19.61
C ILE A 190 -7.19 -3.97 -20.20
N ILE A 191 -6.47 -4.72 -19.36
CA ILE A 191 -5.36 -5.59 -19.80
C ILE A 191 -5.85 -6.67 -20.75
N THR A 192 -7.02 -7.27 -20.47
CA THR A 192 -7.64 -8.27 -21.37
C THR A 192 -8.00 -7.64 -22.70
N ALA A 193 -8.66 -6.49 -22.72
CA ALA A 193 -9.03 -5.79 -23.95
C ALA A 193 -7.80 -5.37 -24.78
N ASP A 194 -6.75 -4.87 -24.14
CA ASP A 194 -5.48 -4.57 -24.81
C ASP A 194 -4.81 -5.83 -25.37
N GLY A 195 -4.88 -6.93 -24.62
CA GLY A 195 -4.39 -8.25 -25.05
C GLY A 195 -5.16 -8.76 -26.27
N GLU A 196 -6.49 -8.69 -26.25
CA GLU A 196 -7.35 -9.06 -27.37
C GLU A 196 -7.09 -8.17 -28.59
N TYR A 197 -6.95 -6.86 -28.40
CA TYR A 197 -6.61 -5.94 -29.48
C TYR A 197 -5.25 -6.29 -30.13
N GLN A 198 -4.23 -6.55 -29.33
CA GLN A 198 -2.93 -6.95 -29.83
C GLN A 198 -2.96 -8.32 -30.51
N ALA A 199 -3.70 -9.27 -29.95
CA ALA A 199 -3.88 -10.60 -30.52
C ALA A 199 -4.63 -10.52 -31.86
N SER A 200 -5.74 -9.79 -31.95
CA SER A 200 -6.50 -9.61 -33.18
C SER A 200 -5.70 -8.93 -34.28
N LYS A 201 -4.87 -7.94 -33.94
CA LYS A 201 -3.96 -7.31 -34.89
C LYS A 201 -2.92 -8.28 -35.44
N ARG A 202 -2.35 -9.15 -34.58
CA ARG A 202 -1.42 -10.20 -35.01
C ARG A 202 -2.10 -11.29 -35.84
N LEU A 203 -3.32 -11.66 -35.45
CA LEU A 203 -4.12 -12.62 -36.21
C LEU A 203 -4.50 -12.08 -37.60
N ALA A 204 -4.88 -10.81 -37.69
CA ALA A 204 -5.16 -10.16 -38.96
C ALA A 204 -3.91 -10.10 -39.87
N ALA A 205 -2.74 -9.79 -39.29
CA ALA A 205 -1.49 -9.82 -40.01
C ALA A 205 -1.13 -11.24 -40.50
N ALA A 206 -1.29 -12.25 -39.64
CA ALA A 206 -1.09 -13.65 -39.99
C ALA A 206 -2.04 -14.12 -41.10
N ALA A 207 -3.34 -13.76 -40.97
CA ALA A 207 -4.35 -14.08 -41.99
C ALA A 207 -4.00 -13.45 -43.35
N ASN A 208 -3.54 -12.17 -43.37
CA ASN A 208 -3.10 -11.53 -44.61
C ASN A 208 -1.90 -12.22 -45.27
N VAL A 209 -0.98 -12.80 -44.50
CA VAL A 209 0.16 -13.56 -45.02
C VAL A 209 -0.32 -14.90 -45.56
N MET A 210 -1.20 -15.62 -44.82
CA MET A 210 -1.76 -16.89 -45.22
C MET A 210 -2.73 -16.80 -46.43
N ALA A 211 -3.40 -15.66 -46.60
CA ALA A 211 -4.28 -15.42 -47.75
C ALA A 211 -3.53 -15.35 -49.09
N ARG A 212 -2.19 -15.12 -49.08
CA ARG A 212 -1.37 -15.10 -50.29
C ARG A 212 -1.07 -16.48 -50.81
N ASP A 213 -1.13 -17.50 -49.96
CA ASP A 213 -0.90 -18.92 -50.33
C ASP A 213 -2.04 -19.78 -49.84
N PRO A 214 -2.91 -20.27 -50.76
CA PRO A 214 -4.08 -21.11 -50.44
C PRO A 214 -3.70 -22.40 -49.72
N ALA A 215 -2.48 -22.97 -49.97
CA ALA A 215 -2.01 -24.16 -49.30
C ALA A 215 -1.74 -23.95 -47.81
N ALA A 216 -1.30 -22.75 -47.42
CA ALA A 216 -1.08 -22.41 -46.02
C ALA A 216 -2.38 -22.41 -45.19
N LEU A 217 -3.49 -21.96 -45.76
CA LEU A 217 -4.81 -22.00 -45.11
C LEU A 217 -5.29 -23.44 -44.88
N GLN A 218 -5.08 -24.33 -45.86
CA GLN A 218 -5.46 -25.75 -45.74
C GLN A 218 -4.62 -26.48 -44.67
N LEU A 219 -3.32 -26.21 -44.62
CA LEU A 219 -2.45 -26.74 -43.56
C LEU A 219 -2.85 -26.27 -42.19
N ARG A 220 -3.21 -24.98 -42.05
CA ARG A 220 -3.69 -24.39 -40.78
C ARG A 220 -4.99 -25.03 -40.32
N LEU A 221 -5.90 -25.28 -41.26
CA LEU A 221 -7.17 -25.91 -40.94
C LEU A 221 -6.96 -27.36 -40.46
N LEU A 222 -6.07 -28.13 -41.12
CA LEU A 222 -5.69 -29.48 -40.69
C LEU A 222 -5.05 -29.47 -39.32
N GLN A 223 -4.20 -28.48 -39.04
CA GLN A 223 -3.53 -28.31 -37.74
C GLN A 223 -4.53 -28.02 -36.63
N THR A 224 -5.52 -27.12 -36.86
CA THR A 224 -6.59 -26.83 -35.86
C THR A 224 -7.47 -28.06 -35.62
N VAL A 225 -7.76 -28.85 -36.64
CA VAL A 225 -8.51 -30.13 -36.49
C VAL A 225 -7.76 -31.12 -35.62
N VAL A 226 -6.44 -31.26 -35.82
CA VAL A 226 -5.61 -32.13 -34.99
C VAL A 226 -5.54 -31.63 -33.54
N GLU A 227 -5.44 -30.31 -33.34
CA GLU A 227 -5.36 -29.71 -32.03
C GLU A 227 -6.67 -29.90 -31.23
N VAL A 228 -7.84 -29.70 -31.87
CA VAL A 228 -9.16 -29.96 -31.28
C VAL A 228 -9.40 -31.46 -31.04
N ALA A 229 -8.92 -32.34 -31.95
CA ALA A 229 -9.05 -33.77 -31.76
C ALA A 229 -8.15 -34.33 -30.64
N ALA A 230 -7.07 -33.64 -30.29
CA ALA A 230 -6.19 -34.02 -29.19
C ALA A 230 -6.78 -33.76 -27.80
N GLU A 231 -7.71 -32.83 -27.67
CA GLU A 231 -8.52 -32.67 -26.47
C GLU A 231 -9.58 -33.78 -26.46
N LYS A 232 -9.59 -34.60 -25.41
CA LYS A 232 -10.38 -35.83 -25.20
C LYS A 232 -11.91 -35.71 -25.32
N ASN A 233 -12.41 -34.92 -26.23
CA ASN A 233 -13.85 -34.74 -26.46
C ASN A 233 -14.32 -35.70 -27.58
N SER A 234 -15.23 -36.58 -27.22
CA SER A 234 -15.75 -37.64 -28.08
C SER A 234 -16.69 -37.19 -29.21
N THR A 235 -16.97 -35.91 -29.30
CA THR A 235 -17.90 -35.38 -30.35
C THR A 235 -17.34 -34.08 -30.92
N LEU A 236 -16.85 -34.10 -32.13
CA LEU A 236 -16.39 -32.94 -32.89
C LEU A 236 -17.54 -32.42 -33.76
N VAL A 237 -18.17 -31.32 -33.37
CA VAL A 237 -19.08 -30.57 -34.20
C VAL A 237 -18.29 -29.51 -34.96
N MET A 238 -17.97 -29.80 -36.22
CA MET A 238 -17.21 -28.87 -37.05
C MET A 238 -18.15 -28.20 -38.08
N PRO A 239 -18.30 -26.86 -38.04
CA PRO A 239 -18.94 -26.16 -39.13
C PRO A 239 -18.07 -26.27 -40.38
N VAL A 240 -18.49 -27.07 -41.33
CA VAL A 240 -17.78 -27.20 -42.60
C VAL A 240 -18.10 -25.99 -43.46
N PRO A 241 -17.13 -25.14 -43.84
CA PRO A 241 -17.38 -24.04 -44.78
C PRO A 241 -17.87 -24.57 -46.09
N VAL A 242 -18.91 -23.94 -46.66
CA VAL A 242 -19.57 -24.34 -47.93
C VAL A 242 -18.54 -24.40 -49.08
N GLU A 243 -17.45 -23.64 -49.01
CA GLU A 243 -16.38 -23.64 -49.98
C GLU A 243 -15.64 -25.00 -50.05
N LEU A 244 -15.51 -25.69 -48.92
CA LEU A 244 -14.92 -27.05 -48.88
C LEU A 244 -15.83 -28.07 -49.58
N LEU A 245 -17.14 -27.97 -49.43
CA LEU A 245 -18.09 -28.82 -50.15
C LEU A 245 -17.98 -28.60 -51.66
N ARG A 246 -17.84 -27.35 -52.12
CA ARG A 246 -17.64 -27.03 -53.56
C ARG A 246 -16.28 -27.56 -54.10
N PHE A 247 -15.26 -27.67 -53.25
CA PHE A 247 -13.99 -28.24 -53.63
C PHE A 247 -14.12 -29.75 -53.82
N PHE A 248 -14.82 -30.48 -52.97
CA PHE A 248 -15.08 -31.90 -53.10
C PHE A 248 -16.00 -32.21 -54.29
N ASP A 249 -16.95 -31.35 -54.62
CA ASP A 249 -17.84 -31.49 -55.79
C ASP A 249 -17.03 -31.43 -57.12
N LYS A 250 -15.90 -30.74 -57.15
CA LYS A 250 -14.95 -30.70 -58.27
C LYS A 250 -14.17 -32.01 -58.49
N PHE A 251 -14.05 -32.85 -57.48
CA PHE A 251 -13.36 -34.14 -57.56
C PHE A 251 -14.31 -35.33 -57.72
N THR A 252 -15.63 -35.09 -57.70
CA THR A 252 -16.60 -36.13 -58.00
C THR A 252 -16.62 -36.33 -59.53
N PRO A 253 -16.26 -37.54 -60.07
CA PRO A 253 -16.34 -37.76 -61.49
C PRO A 253 -17.80 -37.63 -61.98
N PRO A 254 -18.04 -37.08 -63.19
CA PRO A 254 -19.40 -36.84 -63.66
C PRO A 254 -20.12 -38.21 -63.79
N THR A 255 -21.13 -38.43 -62.99
CA THR A 255 -22.03 -39.56 -63.08
C THR A 255 -22.80 -39.42 -64.40
N PRO A 256 -22.88 -40.49 -65.28
CA PRO A 256 -23.57 -40.39 -66.53
C PRO A 256 -25.06 -40.16 -66.30
N ALA A 257 -25.62 -39.23 -67.10
CA ALA A 257 -26.96 -38.82 -67.09
C ALA A 257 -27.93 -40.03 -67.35
N GLY A 258 -28.67 -40.36 -66.29
CA GLY A 258 -29.78 -41.36 -66.37
C GLY A 258 -30.90 -40.91 -65.52
N GLU A 259 -31.96 -40.50 -66.22
CA GLU A 259 -33.35 -40.44 -65.79
C GLU A 259 -33.78 -39.47 -64.68
N ARG A 260 -34.29 -38.38 -65.14
CA ARG A 260 -35.25 -37.56 -64.41
C ARG A 260 -36.49 -38.42 -64.08
N LYS A 261 -36.69 -38.74 -62.82
CA LYS A 261 -38.02 -39.02 -62.27
C LYS A 261 -38.47 -37.83 -61.43
N SER A 262 -39.50 -37.26 -61.97
CA SER A 262 -40.47 -36.24 -61.53
C SER A 262 -40.63 -36.02 -60.02
N ALA A 263 -40.49 -34.82 -59.63
CA ALA A 263 -41.34 -33.88 -58.91
C ALA A 263 -42.63 -34.49 -58.32
N GLU A 264 -42.53 -35.20 -57.20
CA GLU A 264 -43.72 -35.52 -56.37
C GLU A 264 -43.42 -35.72 -54.89
N ASP A 265 -42.16 -35.55 -54.45
CA ASP A 265 -41.76 -35.70 -53.02
C ASP A 265 -41.45 -34.39 -52.33
N SER A 266 -41.73 -33.21 -52.93
CA SER A 266 -41.54 -31.90 -52.31
C SER A 266 -42.73 -31.39 -51.50
N ALA A 267 -43.82 -32.15 -51.44
CA ALA A 267 -45.07 -31.73 -50.74
C ALA A 267 -45.09 -32.21 -49.26
N SER A 268 -44.23 -33.12 -48.82
CA SER A 268 -44.25 -33.63 -47.43
C SER A 268 -43.36 -32.94 -46.45
N LEU A 269 -42.49 -32.02 -46.91
CA LEU A 269 -41.60 -31.27 -46.04
C LEU A 269 -42.05 -29.84 -45.60
N ALA A 270 -43.13 -29.39 -46.27
CA ALA A 270 -43.80 -28.13 -45.91
C ALA A 270 -44.75 -28.28 -44.71
N ASP A 271 -45.23 -29.49 -44.42
CA ASP A 271 -46.21 -29.75 -43.37
C ASP A 271 -45.56 -29.89 -41.97
N PHE A 272 -44.24 -30.11 -41.90
CA PHE A 272 -43.47 -30.11 -40.60
C PHE A 272 -43.02 -28.74 -40.16
N GLY A 273 -42.98 -27.73 -41.00
CA GLY A 273 -42.60 -26.37 -40.68
C GLY A 273 -43.70 -25.60 -39.97
N ASP A 274 -44.92 -25.78 -40.36
CA ASP A 274 -46.05 -25.03 -39.82
C ASP A 274 -46.51 -25.54 -38.45
N ALA A 275 -46.33 -26.83 -38.15
CA ALA A 275 -46.67 -27.38 -36.85
C ALA A 275 -45.66 -26.90 -35.73
N ALA A 276 -44.42 -26.67 -36.06
CA ALA A 276 -43.42 -26.19 -35.09
C ALA A 276 -43.56 -24.70 -34.77
N VAL A 277 -44.08 -23.91 -35.70
CA VAL A 277 -44.37 -22.48 -35.48
C VAL A 277 -45.62 -22.27 -34.65
N ALA A 278 -46.65 -23.12 -34.86
CA ALA A 278 -47.89 -23.07 -34.07
C ALA A 278 -47.70 -23.47 -32.59
N GLU A 279 -46.79 -24.39 -32.29
CA GLU A 279 -46.44 -24.74 -30.89
C GLU A 279 -45.59 -23.66 -30.18
N ALA A 280 -44.78 -22.90 -30.92
CA ALA A 280 -44.01 -21.79 -30.38
C ALA A 280 -44.85 -20.56 -30.04
N GLU A 281 -45.94 -20.30 -30.81
CA GLU A 281 -46.88 -19.20 -30.52
C GLU A 281 -47.86 -19.54 -29.38
N ALA A 282 -48.26 -20.78 -29.23
CA ALA A 282 -49.11 -21.20 -28.10
C ALA A 282 -48.39 -21.20 -26.73
N GLY A 283 -47.08 -21.30 -26.71
CA GLY A 283 -46.26 -21.21 -25.50
C GLY A 283 -45.99 -19.77 -25.02
N ALA A 284 -46.21 -18.77 -25.85
CA ALA A 284 -45.95 -17.36 -25.54
C ALA A 284 -47.16 -16.65 -24.88
N GLU A 285 -48.35 -17.22 -24.88
CA GLU A 285 -49.53 -16.56 -24.30
C GLU A 285 -49.84 -16.89 -22.83
N LEU A 286 -49.02 -17.72 -22.16
CA LEU A 286 -49.26 -18.13 -20.75
C LEU A 286 -48.26 -17.55 -19.72
N GLY A 287 -47.52 -16.54 -20.07
CA GLY A 287 -46.51 -15.99 -19.14
C GLY A 287 -46.33 -14.49 -19.22
N GLY A 288 -47.34 -13.67 -19.20
CA GLY A 288 -47.11 -12.25 -19.32
C GLY A 288 -48.13 -11.33 -18.66
N SER A 289 -48.14 -11.30 -17.33
CA SER A 289 -48.65 -10.14 -16.62
C SER A 289 -47.46 -9.27 -16.26
N SER A 290 -47.00 -8.43 -17.18
CA SER A 290 -46.09 -7.32 -16.88
C SER A 290 -46.93 -6.06 -16.72
N ALA A 291 -47.25 -5.72 -15.47
CA ALA A 291 -47.64 -4.38 -15.11
C ALA A 291 -46.49 -3.41 -15.44
N PRO A 292 -46.75 -2.20 -15.97
CA PRO A 292 -45.74 -1.22 -16.21
C PRO A 292 -45.11 -0.82 -14.86
N LEU A 293 -43.78 -0.90 -14.72
CA LEU A 293 -43.04 -0.30 -13.63
C LEU A 293 -43.25 1.22 -13.73
N GLU A 294 -44.07 1.78 -12.85
CA GLU A 294 -44.13 3.21 -12.58
C GLU A 294 -42.77 3.61 -12.00
N ILE A 295 -42.01 4.35 -12.79
CA ILE A 295 -40.75 5.01 -12.31
C ILE A 295 -41.25 6.20 -11.48
N PRO A 296 -40.92 6.30 -10.17
CA PRO A 296 -41.25 7.48 -9.39
C PRO A 296 -40.55 8.70 -9.97
N ASP A 297 -41.26 9.79 -10.16
CA ASP A 297 -40.75 11.08 -10.58
C ASP A 297 -39.61 11.50 -9.65
N LEU A 298 -38.40 11.57 -10.20
CA LEU A 298 -37.24 12.17 -9.53
C LEU A 298 -37.50 13.69 -9.43
N PRO A 299 -37.30 14.29 -8.23
CA PRO A 299 -37.39 15.73 -8.10
C PRO A 299 -36.39 16.42 -9.02
N PRO A 300 -36.71 17.58 -9.60
CA PRO A 300 -35.81 18.30 -10.50
C PRO A 300 -34.52 18.67 -9.79
N ILE A 301 -33.39 18.40 -10.44
CA ILE A 301 -32.07 18.78 -10.01
C ILE A 301 -32.06 20.31 -9.88
N PRO A 302 -31.70 20.91 -8.72
CA PRO A 302 -31.58 22.35 -8.61
C PRO A 302 -30.50 22.82 -9.58
N GLU A 303 -30.91 23.68 -10.48
CA GLU A 303 -30.08 24.43 -11.41
C GLU A 303 -29.12 25.28 -10.57
N ILE A 304 -27.82 24.88 -10.50
CA ILE A 304 -26.76 25.71 -9.96
C ILE A 304 -26.54 26.82 -10.97
N ALA A 305 -27.35 27.89 -10.81
CA ALA A 305 -27.19 29.11 -11.57
C ALA A 305 -25.82 29.73 -11.26
N ALA A 306 -25.07 29.89 -12.30
CA ALA A 306 -24.10 30.93 -12.60
C ALA A 306 -23.92 32.02 -11.51
N ASP A 307 -22.85 31.89 -10.73
CA ASP A 307 -22.26 32.99 -9.98
C ASP A 307 -20.73 32.84 -9.96
N VAL A 308 -20.12 32.69 -11.14
CA VAL A 308 -18.66 32.57 -11.30
C VAL A 308 -18.05 33.83 -11.93
N ASP A 309 -18.85 34.81 -12.36
CA ASP A 309 -18.31 35.98 -13.09
C ASP A 309 -17.95 37.19 -12.21
N ASP A 310 -18.23 37.20 -10.90
CA ASP A 310 -17.95 38.38 -10.05
C ASP A 310 -16.71 38.25 -9.13
N ALA A 311 -15.92 37.17 -9.20
CA ALA A 311 -14.75 36.97 -8.33
C ALA A 311 -13.37 37.30 -8.96
N VAL A 312 -13.32 37.80 -10.21
CA VAL A 312 -12.05 37.97 -10.93
C VAL A 312 -11.41 39.38 -10.87
N PRO A 313 -12.05 40.49 -10.45
CA PRO A 313 -11.35 41.76 -10.42
C PRO A 313 -10.43 42.01 -9.23
N ALA A 314 -10.61 41.35 -8.07
CA ALA A 314 -9.83 41.67 -6.87
C ALA A 314 -8.41 41.09 -6.81
N ALA A 315 -8.08 40.07 -7.63
CA ALA A 315 -6.76 39.46 -7.66
C ALA A 315 -5.73 40.14 -8.58
N ARG A 316 -6.19 41.02 -9.48
CA ARG A 316 -5.29 41.75 -10.38
C ARG A 316 -4.67 43.02 -9.76
N ASP A 317 -5.34 43.64 -8.81
CA ASP A 317 -4.84 44.86 -8.14
C ASP A 317 -3.83 44.57 -7.02
N ALA A 318 -3.81 43.37 -6.47
CA ALA A 318 -2.84 42.93 -5.45
C ALA A 318 -1.45 42.58 -6.03
N ALA A 319 -1.38 42.19 -7.30
CA ALA A 319 -0.12 41.85 -7.97
C ALA A 319 0.65 43.09 -8.51
N ALA A 320 -0.03 44.21 -8.71
CA ALA A 320 0.57 45.44 -9.24
C ALA A 320 1.23 46.33 -8.15
N GLN A 321 1.07 46.04 -6.87
CA GLN A 321 1.64 46.85 -5.76
C GLN A 321 2.93 46.27 -5.16
N GLN A 322 3.46 45.16 -5.64
CA GLN A 322 4.70 44.56 -5.11
C GLN A 322 5.97 44.89 -5.89
N ASP A 323 5.89 45.66 -7.01
CA ASP A 323 7.06 45.98 -7.84
C ASP A 323 7.60 47.43 -7.67
N THR A 324 7.25 48.13 -6.60
CA THR A 324 7.80 49.49 -6.34
C THR A 324 8.24 49.63 -4.88
N VAL A 325 9.41 49.10 -4.54
CA VAL A 325 10.25 49.63 -3.43
C VAL A 325 11.70 49.53 -3.88
N PRO A 326 12.45 50.65 -3.81
CA PRO A 326 13.84 50.77 -4.29
C PRO A 326 14.86 50.02 -3.44
#